data_0d5d2f9745f99f8069dec0ff963af450
#
_entry.id   0d5d2f9745f99f8069dec0ff963af450
#
_cell.length_a   1.000
_cell.length_b   1.000
_cell.length_c   1.000
_cell.angle_alpha   90.00
_cell.angle_beta   90.00
_cell.angle_gamma   90.00
#
_symmetry.space_group_name_H-M   'P 1'
#
loop_
_entity.id
_entity.type
_entity.pdbx_description
1 polymer ?
#
loop_
_entity_poly.entity_id
_entity_poly.type
_entity_poly.pdbx_seq_one_letter_code
_entity_poly.pdbx_strand_id
1 'polypeptide(L)'
;QNIDRWKIYMDREHAINNMGTLSYGASLTYANDHNTQFYHPAGTTGMDQLNTDSRYKEYTCDLYAGFSKSMGERFSFNASVTGEYYKMSNYHAWSIYPTAAVTYVVEPAHILQLSFTSDKTYPDYWDLSESTGYISGYEEVQGNPMLKPSTDYSLNLNYILKNKYIFSMAYDHELHRFDQLAYQSTERLALIYKTLNWDYQQSFSATAIIPFKIGNRAEGRATLQAEY
;
A
#
# COMPACT_ATOMS: atom_id res chain seq x y z
N GLN A 1 8.14 -22.92 -0.84
CA GLN A 1 7.30 -22.04 -1.68
C GLN A 1 8.01 -21.73 -2.99
N ASN A 2 7.28 -21.77 -4.10
CA ASN A 2 7.78 -21.41 -5.44
C ASN A 2 6.75 -20.50 -6.11
N ILE A 3 7.20 -19.35 -6.63
CA ILE A 3 6.35 -18.35 -7.26
C ILE A 3 6.87 -18.07 -8.67
N ASP A 4 6.05 -18.37 -9.67
CA ASP A 4 6.31 -17.99 -11.06
C ASP A 4 5.43 -16.77 -11.41
N ARG A 5 6.06 -15.67 -11.84
CA ARG A 5 5.37 -14.42 -12.18
C ARG A 5 5.74 -13.92 -13.56
N TRP A 6 4.72 -13.60 -14.35
CA TRP A 6 4.84 -13.03 -15.68
C TRP A 6 4.12 -11.70 -15.74
N LYS A 7 4.77 -10.68 -16.28
CA LYS A 7 4.18 -9.36 -16.49
C LYS A 7 4.44 -8.88 -17.91
N ILE A 8 3.38 -8.46 -18.59
CA ILE A 8 3.42 -7.77 -19.88
C ILE A 8 2.80 -6.41 -19.66
N TYR A 9 3.44 -5.36 -20.15
CA TYR A 9 2.94 -4.01 -20.05
C TYR A 9 3.22 -3.20 -21.31
N MET A 10 2.38 -2.19 -21.55
CA MET A 10 2.53 -1.22 -22.60
C MET A 10 2.18 0.17 -22.06
N ASP A 11 3.11 1.11 -22.22
CA ASP A 11 2.96 2.48 -21.79
C ASP A 11 3.20 3.42 -22.97
N ARG A 12 2.41 4.50 -23.05
CA ARG A 12 2.57 5.52 -24.06
C ARG A 12 2.29 6.91 -23.50
N GLU A 13 3.12 7.86 -23.93
CA GLU A 13 2.93 9.28 -23.70
C GLU A 13 2.71 9.98 -25.03
N HIS A 14 1.78 10.94 -25.02
CA HIS A 14 1.47 11.78 -26.17
C HIS A 14 1.40 13.24 -25.75
N ALA A 15 2.35 14.05 -26.23
CA ALA A 15 2.33 15.49 -26.02
C ALA A 15 1.26 16.11 -26.93
N ILE A 16 0.30 16.81 -26.33
CA ILE A 16 -0.74 17.56 -27.04
C ILE A 16 -0.33 19.02 -27.06
N ASN A 17 0.03 19.52 -28.25
CA ASN A 17 0.52 20.89 -28.47
C ASN A 17 -0.09 21.92 -27.50
N ASN A 18 0.71 22.56 -26.66
CA ASN A 18 0.35 23.57 -25.66
C ASN A 18 -0.75 23.18 -24.64
N MET A 19 -1.38 22.01 -24.77
CA MET A 19 -2.45 21.57 -23.87
C MET A 19 -1.93 20.67 -22.71
N GLY A 20 -0.80 20.00 -22.88
CA GLY A 20 -0.21 19.11 -21.89
C GLY A 20 0.20 17.76 -22.46
N THR A 21 0.42 16.78 -21.60
CA THR A 21 0.80 15.42 -21.98
C THR A 21 -0.26 14.44 -21.50
N LEU A 22 -0.74 13.62 -22.40
CA LEU A 22 -1.60 12.47 -22.11
C LEU A 22 -0.73 11.24 -21.97
N SER A 23 -0.87 10.50 -20.88
CA SER A 23 -0.24 9.20 -20.65
C SER A 23 -1.31 8.13 -20.56
N TYR A 24 -1.07 6.96 -21.10
CA TYR A 24 -1.99 5.84 -21.01
C TYR A 24 -1.25 4.53 -21.22
N GLY A 25 -1.79 3.48 -20.65
CA GLY A 25 -1.18 2.17 -20.77
C GLY A 25 -2.03 1.06 -20.20
N ALA A 26 -1.52 -0.14 -20.34
CA ALA A 26 -2.12 -1.36 -19.86
C ALA A 26 -1.04 -2.30 -19.31
N SER A 27 -1.38 -3.07 -18.29
CA SER A 27 -0.54 -4.17 -17.83
C SER A 27 -1.37 -5.42 -17.57
N LEU A 28 -0.75 -6.58 -17.80
CA LEU A 28 -1.27 -7.90 -17.46
C LEU A 28 -0.22 -8.61 -16.61
N THR A 29 -0.61 -9.03 -15.44
CA THR A 29 0.24 -9.84 -14.56
C THR A 29 -0.44 -11.17 -14.30
N TYR A 30 0.32 -12.23 -14.39
CA TYR A 30 -0.06 -13.57 -13.97
C TYR A 30 0.97 -14.07 -12.97
N ALA A 31 0.52 -14.56 -11.82
CA ALA A 31 1.36 -15.26 -10.88
C ALA A 31 0.77 -16.61 -10.51
N ASN A 32 1.65 -17.59 -10.32
CA ASN A 32 1.31 -18.92 -9.85
C ASN A 32 2.19 -19.25 -8.65
N ASP A 33 1.58 -19.32 -7.48
CA ASP A 33 2.23 -19.72 -6.24
C ASP A 33 1.93 -21.18 -5.92
N HIS A 34 2.96 -21.91 -5.56
CA HIS A 34 2.88 -23.27 -5.06
C HIS A 34 3.62 -23.37 -3.74
N ASN A 35 2.89 -23.57 -2.67
CA ASN A 35 3.42 -23.71 -1.32
C ASN A 35 3.09 -25.08 -0.76
N THR A 36 4.14 -25.80 -0.35
CA THR A 36 4.02 -27.11 0.31
C THR A 36 4.63 -27.01 1.70
N GLN A 37 3.93 -27.51 2.70
CA GLN A 37 4.39 -27.58 4.08
C GLN A 37 4.25 -29.03 4.56
N PHE A 38 5.34 -29.61 5.04
CA PHE A 38 5.38 -30.96 5.56
C PHE A 38 5.84 -30.95 7.02
N TYR A 39 5.07 -31.59 7.88
CA TYR A 39 5.45 -31.84 9.26
C TYR A 39 6.00 -33.27 9.39
N HIS A 40 7.22 -33.38 9.91
CA HIS A 40 7.85 -34.66 10.23
C HIS A 40 7.88 -34.84 11.74
N PRO A 41 6.94 -35.58 12.34
CA PRO A 41 6.95 -35.78 13.78
C PRO A 41 8.08 -36.68 14.19
N ALA A 42 8.85 -36.27 15.19
CA ALA A 42 9.79 -37.17 15.87
C ALA A 42 9.01 -38.09 16.80
N GLY A 43 8.49 -39.22 16.27
CA GLY A 43 7.99 -40.31 17.07
C GLY A 43 6.48 -40.44 17.33
N THR A 44 5.60 -39.68 16.64
CA THR A 44 4.16 -39.85 16.74
C THR A 44 3.51 -40.02 15.36
N THR A 45 2.76 -41.10 15.21
CA THR A 45 1.88 -41.32 14.04
C THR A 45 0.64 -40.42 14.15
N GLY A 46 0.29 -39.69 13.06
CA GLY A 46 -0.96 -38.95 12.99
C GLY A 46 -0.84 -37.45 12.65
N MET A 47 0.36 -36.93 12.36
CA MET A 47 0.54 -35.51 11.95
C MET A 47 0.49 -35.27 10.42
N ASP A 48 0.23 -36.30 9.61
CA ASP A 48 0.09 -36.13 8.16
C ASP A 48 -1.09 -35.23 7.78
N GLN A 49 -2.04 -35.05 8.69
CA GLN A 49 -3.17 -34.12 8.53
C GLN A 49 -2.77 -32.63 8.58
N LEU A 50 -1.55 -32.32 9.04
CA LEU A 50 -1.01 -30.97 9.09
C LEU A 50 -0.23 -30.60 7.83
N ASN A 51 -0.02 -31.56 6.93
CA ASN A 51 0.64 -31.30 5.66
C ASN A 51 -0.30 -30.50 4.76
N THR A 52 0.20 -29.43 4.18
CA THR A 52 -0.55 -28.59 3.25
C THR A 52 0.16 -28.51 1.91
N ASP A 53 -0.64 -28.54 0.85
CA ASP A 53 -0.23 -28.25 -0.54
C ASP A 53 -1.21 -27.21 -1.08
N SER A 54 -0.76 -25.96 -1.16
CA SER A 54 -1.57 -24.83 -1.58
C SER A 54 -1.08 -24.30 -2.91
N ARG A 55 -2.03 -24.03 -3.83
CA ARG A 55 -1.74 -23.43 -5.13
C ARG A 55 -2.65 -22.24 -5.37
N TYR A 56 -2.04 -21.09 -5.56
CA TYR A 56 -2.75 -19.84 -5.85
C TYR A 56 -2.39 -19.34 -7.24
N LYS A 57 -3.43 -19.02 -8.02
CA LYS A 57 -3.28 -18.36 -9.32
C LYS A 57 -3.84 -16.96 -9.20
N GLU A 58 -3.02 -16.00 -9.53
CA GLU A 58 -3.33 -14.58 -9.48
C GLU A 58 -3.31 -13.98 -10.87
N TYR A 59 -4.28 -13.15 -11.19
CA TYR A 59 -4.39 -12.40 -12.44
C TYR A 59 -4.68 -10.95 -12.09
N THR A 60 -3.87 -10.04 -12.62
CA THR A 60 -4.10 -8.61 -12.52
C THR A 60 -4.10 -8.01 -13.91
N CYS A 61 -5.13 -7.23 -14.23
CA CYS A 61 -5.22 -6.47 -15.46
C CYS A 61 -5.45 -5.01 -15.10
N ASP A 62 -4.51 -4.15 -15.49
CA ASP A 62 -4.58 -2.71 -15.24
C ASP A 62 -4.73 -1.97 -16.55
N LEU A 63 -5.58 -0.95 -16.52
CA LEU A 63 -5.71 0.07 -17.55
C LEU A 63 -5.57 1.42 -16.89
N TYR A 64 -4.69 2.28 -17.38
CA TYR A 64 -4.56 3.61 -16.83
C TYR A 64 -4.60 4.70 -17.90
N ALA A 65 -5.07 5.86 -17.50
CA ALA A 65 -4.98 7.09 -18.26
C ALA A 65 -4.61 8.23 -17.32
N GLY A 66 -3.74 9.11 -17.78
CA GLY A 66 -3.27 10.26 -17.02
C GLY A 66 -3.10 11.49 -17.92
N PHE A 67 -3.16 12.63 -17.30
CA PHE A 67 -2.95 13.92 -17.94
C PHE A 67 -2.07 14.80 -17.07
N SER A 68 -1.08 15.44 -17.66
CA SER A 68 -0.21 16.39 -16.99
C SER A 68 -0.10 17.68 -17.78
N LYS A 69 -0.06 18.81 -17.07
CA LYS A 69 0.10 20.13 -17.64
C LYS A 69 0.86 21.05 -16.73
N SER A 70 1.83 21.78 -17.30
CA SER A 70 2.47 22.92 -16.66
C SER A 70 2.01 24.22 -17.32
N MET A 71 1.59 25.19 -16.52
CA MET A 71 1.14 26.51 -16.96
C MET A 71 2.16 27.55 -16.47
N GLY A 72 3.12 27.87 -17.35
CA GLY A 72 4.28 28.66 -17.00
C GLY A 72 5.16 27.97 -15.96
N GLU A 73 5.86 28.78 -15.18
CA GLU A 73 6.76 28.30 -14.11
C GLU A 73 6.07 28.18 -12.75
N ARG A 74 4.80 28.59 -12.65
CA ARG A 74 4.11 28.71 -11.37
C ARG A 74 3.12 27.61 -11.07
N PHE A 75 2.56 26.98 -12.06
CA PHE A 75 1.51 26.00 -11.84
C PHE A 75 1.79 24.73 -12.61
N SER A 76 1.75 23.59 -11.93
CA SER A 76 1.76 22.28 -12.55
C SER A 76 0.66 21.41 -11.95
N PHE A 77 0.03 20.65 -12.82
CA PHE A 77 -1.03 19.72 -12.47
C PHE A 77 -0.77 18.38 -13.15
N ASN A 78 -0.97 17.30 -12.41
CA ASN A 78 -1.08 15.97 -12.98
C ASN A 78 -2.26 15.24 -12.33
N ALA A 79 -2.93 14.41 -13.10
CA ALA A 79 -3.94 13.50 -12.60
C ALA A 79 -3.92 12.23 -13.42
N SER A 80 -4.19 11.12 -12.79
CA SER A 80 -4.35 9.84 -13.48
C SER A 80 -5.44 9.00 -12.79
N VAL A 81 -5.94 8.03 -13.52
CA VAL A 81 -6.84 7.02 -13.01
C VAL A 81 -6.38 5.67 -13.54
N THR A 82 -6.29 4.70 -12.64
CA THR A 82 -6.04 3.31 -12.98
C THR A 82 -7.27 2.49 -12.64
N GLY A 83 -7.76 1.73 -13.61
CA GLY A 83 -8.77 0.70 -13.41
C GLY A 83 -8.10 -0.65 -13.36
N GLU A 84 -8.29 -1.39 -12.30
CA GLU A 84 -7.71 -2.71 -12.08
C GLU A 84 -8.80 -3.78 -12.02
N TYR A 85 -8.61 -4.87 -12.73
CA TYR A 85 -9.28 -6.13 -12.47
C TYR A 85 -8.30 -7.09 -11.80
N TYR A 86 -8.63 -7.50 -10.58
CA TYR A 86 -7.86 -8.47 -9.82
C TYR A 86 -8.65 -9.75 -9.62
N LYS A 87 -8.00 -10.89 -9.77
CA LYS A 87 -8.57 -12.20 -9.47
C LYS A 87 -7.53 -13.12 -8.86
N MET A 88 -7.86 -13.68 -7.69
CA MET A 88 -7.08 -14.73 -7.04
C MET A 88 -8.03 -15.74 -6.39
N SER A 89 -7.88 -17.00 -6.76
CA SER A 89 -8.77 -18.10 -6.30
C SER A 89 -10.26 -17.74 -6.47
N ASN A 90 -11.00 -17.62 -5.38
CA ASN A 90 -12.43 -17.27 -5.37
C ASN A 90 -12.69 -15.77 -5.24
N TYR A 91 -11.66 -14.97 -4.96
CA TYR A 91 -11.77 -13.52 -4.87
C TYR A 91 -11.55 -12.88 -6.23
N HIS A 92 -12.45 -12.00 -6.63
CA HIS A 92 -12.27 -11.14 -7.79
C HIS A 92 -12.94 -9.79 -7.53
N ALA A 93 -12.31 -8.73 -8.00
CA ALA A 93 -12.82 -7.38 -7.83
C ALA A 93 -12.34 -6.46 -8.96
N TRP A 94 -13.18 -5.48 -9.28
CA TRP A 94 -12.78 -4.28 -10.00
C TRP A 94 -12.49 -3.18 -9.00
N SER A 95 -11.43 -2.43 -9.25
CA SER A 95 -11.03 -1.30 -8.42
C SER A 95 -10.61 -0.13 -9.29
N ILE A 96 -10.75 1.08 -8.78
CA ILE A 96 -10.37 2.32 -9.47
C ILE A 96 -9.48 3.11 -8.52
N TYR A 97 -8.31 3.50 -9.01
CA TYR A 97 -7.29 4.24 -8.26
C TYR A 97 -7.06 5.59 -8.92
N PRO A 98 -7.76 6.66 -8.50
CA PRO A 98 -7.45 8.01 -8.91
C PRO A 98 -6.22 8.55 -8.18
N THR A 99 -5.40 9.31 -8.89
CA THR A 99 -4.33 10.13 -8.32
C THR A 99 -4.40 11.54 -8.88
N ALA A 100 -4.03 12.52 -8.09
CA ALA A 100 -3.92 13.90 -8.55
C ALA A 100 -2.85 14.64 -7.76
N ALA A 101 -2.09 15.50 -8.41
CA ALA A 101 -1.17 16.39 -7.73
C ALA A 101 -1.16 17.77 -8.39
N VAL A 102 -1.11 18.78 -7.55
CA VAL A 102 -1.02 20.20 -7.94
C VAL A 102 0.18 20.80 -7.23
N THR A 103 1.01 21.49 -7.98
CA THR A 103 2.06 22.34 -7.41
C THR A 103 1.81 23.78 -7.86
N TYR A 104 1.78 24.68 -6.90
CA TYR A 104 1.61 26.11 -7.14
C TYR A 104 2.74 26.91 -6.49
N VAL A 105 3.50 27.60 -7.32
CA VAL A 105 4.57 28.52 -6.91
C VAL A 105 3.96 29.90 -6.79
N VAL A 106 3.56 30.30 -5.58
CA VAL A 106 2.98 31.62 -5.30
C VAL A 106 3.99 32.71 -5.59
N GLU A 107 5.21 32.52 -5.09
CA GLU A 107 6.41 33.32 -5.32
C GLU A 107 7.62 32.38 -5.35
N PRO A 108 8.81 32.79 -5.87
CA PRO A 108 9.96 31.89 -6.00
C PRO A 108 10.41 31.17 -4.73
N ALA A 109 10.00 31.66 -3.56
CA ALA A 109 10.32 31.08 -2.26
C ALA A 109 9.09 30.48 -1.53
N HIS A 110 7.93 30.46 -2.16
CA HIS A 110 6.65 30.00 -1.58
C HIS A 110 6.00 28.98 -2.49
N ILE A 111 6.05 27.73 -2.09
CA ILE A 111 5.55 26.60 -2.90
C ILE A 111 4.47 25.87 -2.12
N LEU A 112 3.33 25.70 -2.75
CA LEU A 112 2.21 24.89 -2.24
C LEU A 112 2.09 23.63 -3.10
N GLN A 113 2.04 22.47 -2.46
CA GLN A 113 1.87 21.17 -3.11
C GLN A 113 0.70 20.44 -2.45
N LEU A 114 -0.26 20.05 -3.24
CA LEU A 114 -1.37 19.20 -2.83
C LEU A 114 -1.36 17.94 -3.65
N SER A 115 -1.41 16.78 -3.01
CA SER A 115 -1.49 15.49 -3.69
C SER A 115 -2.54 14.60 -3.06
N PHE A 116 -3.25 13.91 -3.91
CA PHE A 116 -4.14 12.82 -3.57
C PHE A 116 -3.65 11.55 -4.27
N THR A 117 -3.48 10.48 -3.51
CA THR A 117 -3.10 9.17 -4.03
C THR A 117 -4.07 8.11 -3.54
N SER A 118 -4.29 7.11 -4.36
CA SER A 118 -4.96 5.89 -3.94
C SER A 118 -4.19 4.68 -4.44
N ASP A 119 -4.17 3.63 -3.62
CA ASP A 119 -3.44 2.38 -3.91
C ASP A 119 -4.14 1.21 -3.22
N LYS A 120 -3.70 0.00 -3.53
CA LYS A 120 -4.22 -1.22 -2.97
C LYS A 120 -3.08 -2.14 -2.53
N THR A 121 -3.22 -2.69 -1.34
CA THR A 121 -2.29 -3.67 -0.78
C THR A 121 -2.96 -5.04 -0.72
N TYR A 122 -2.29 -6.04 -1.28
CA TYR A 122 -2.77 -7.42 -1.29
C TYR A 122 -2.14 -8.20 -0.13
N PRO A 123 -2.93 -9.07 0.55
CA PRO A 123 -2.37 -9.98 1.53
C PRO A 123 -1.35 -10.93 0.90
N ASP A 124 -0.35 -11.33 1.69
CA ASP A 124 0.61 -12.33 1.26
C ASP A 124 -0.06 -13.71 1.07
N TYR A 125 0.47 -14.53 0.18
CA TYR A 125 -0.04 -15.90 -0.07
C TYR A 125 -0.04 -16.77 1.20
N TRP A 126 0.91 -16.53 2.09
CA TRP A 126 0.97 -17.20 3.39
C TRP A 126 -0.23 -16.84 4.27
N ASP A 127 -0.58 -15.57 4.34
CA ASP A 127 -1.73 -15.10 5.12
C ASP A 127 -3.06 -15.65 4.60
N LEU A 128 -3.14 -15.92 3.30
CA LEU A 128 -4.32 -16.49 2.64
C LEU A 128 -4.36 -18.03 2.69
N SER A 129 -3.30 -18.66 3.15
CA SER A 129 -3.22 -20.13 3.26
C SER A 129 -4.23 -20.65 4.30
N GLU A 130 -4.81 -21.82 4.06
CA GLU A 130 -5.58 -22.56 5.09
C GLU A 130 -4.68 -23.33 6.07
N SER A 131 -3.36 -23.13 5.96
CA SER A 131 -2.39 -23.84 6.78
C SER A 131 -2.27 -23.26 8.19
N THR A 132 -1.89 -24.13 9.15
CA THR A 132 -1.49 -23.73 10.49
C THR A 132 -0.01 -24.04 10.67
N GLY A 133 0.77 -23.02 11.01
CA GLY A 133 2.17 -23.15 11.42
C GLY A 133 2.29 -23.17 12.93
N TYR A 134 3.16 -24.03 13.47
CA TYR A 134 3.40 -24.10 14.90
C TYR A 134 4.73 -23.42 15.24
N ILE A 135 4.69 -22.40 16.12
CA ILE A 135 5.87 -21.72 16.65
C ILE A 135 6.39 -22.49 17.87
N SER A 136 5.47 -22.97 18.70
CA SER A 136 5.75 -23.76 19.89
C SER A 136 4.60 -24.72 20.18
N GLY A 137 4.68 -25.47 21.29
CA GLY A 137 3.59 -26.33 21.74
C GLY A 137 2.29 -25.59 22.13
N TYR A 138 2.37 -24.28 22.30
CA TYR A 138 1.25 -23.42 22.72
C TYR A 138 1.05 -22.19 21.81
N GLU A 139 1.79 -22.09 20.72
CA GLU A 139 1.72 -20.94 19.80
C GLU A 139 1.62 -21.41 18.37
N GLU A 140 0.66 -20.88 17.66
CA GLU A 140 0.39 -21.21 16.27
C GLU A 140 0.06 -19.98 15.44
N VAL A 141 0.45 -20.00 14.17
CA VAL A 141 0.07 -19.02 13.16
C VAL A 141 -0.92 -19.66 12.23
N GLN A 142 -2.09 -19.06 12.09
CA GLN A 142 -3.14 -19.51 11.20
C GLN A 142 -3.29 -18.53 10.04
N GLY A 143 -3.35 -19.03 8.84
CA GLY A 143 -3.74 -18.23 7.69
C GLY A 143 -5.23 -17.94 7.67
N ASN A 144 -5.64 -17.01 6.80
CA ASN A 144 -7.02 -16.57 6.66
C ASN A 144 -7.40 -16.36 5.19
N PRO A 145 -7.99 -17.37 4.53
CA PRO A 145 -8.38 -17.28 3.12
C PRO A 145 -9.51 -16.27 2.85
N MET A 146 -10.11 -15.71 3.91
CA MET A 146 -11.16 -14.69 3.80
C MET A 146 -10.63 -13.25 3.80
N LEU A 147 -9.30 -13.07 3.88
CA LEU A 147 -8.71 -11.74 3.83
C LEU A 147 -9.05 -11.01 2.54
N LYS A 148 -9.41 -9.76 2.71
CA LYS A 148 -9.65 -8.82 1.61
C LYS A 148 -8.43 -7.91 1.48
N PRO A 149 -8.06 -7.51 0.26
CA PRO A 149 -7.07 -6.47 0.05
C PRO A 149 -7.50 -5.15 0.72
N SER A 150 -6.53 -4.41 1.26
CA SER A 150 -6.77 -3.05 1.74
C SER A 150 -6.73 -2.04 0.59
N THR A 151 -7.38 -0.91 0.77
CA THR A 151 -7.34 0.21 -0.16
C THR A 151 -7.01 1.48 0.62
N ASP A 152 -5.94 2.14 0.19
CA ASP A 152 -5.40 3.32 0.83
C ASP A 152 -5.75 4.57 0.03
N TYR A 153 -6.22 5.61 0.73
CA TYR A 153 -6.44 6.95 0.20
C TYR A 153 -5.66 7.94 1.04
N SER A 154 -4.72 8.66 0.41
CA SER A 154 -3.87 9.64 1.08
C SER A 154 -4.03 11.02 0.46
N LEU A 155 -4.31 12.01 1.30
CA LEU A 155 -4.34 13.42 0.93
C LEU A 155 -3.19 14.13 1.64
N ASN A 156 -2.25 14.70 0.89
CA ASN A 156 -1.07 15.35 1.41
C ASN A 156 -1.03 16.81 0.97
N LEU A 157 -0.79 17.70 1.92
CA LEU A 157 -0.56 19.12 1.72
C LEU A 157 0.83 19.49 2.23
N ASN A 158 1.66 20.06 1.38
CA ASN A 158 2.97 20.58 1.74
C ASN A 158 3.06 22.06 1.38
N TYR A 159 3.50 22.89 2.33
CA TYR A 159 3.77 24.29 2.13
C TYR A 159 5.23 24.60 2.47
N ILE A 160 5.98 25.04 1.49
CA ILE A 160 7.39 25.43 1.64
C ILE A 160 7.44 26.95 1.62
N LEU A 161 7.88 27.55 2.73
CA LEU A 161 7.97 28.98 2.93
C LEU A 161 9.45 29.43 2.97
N LYS A 162 9.80 30.39 2.11
CA LYS A 162 11.15 30.96 1.99
C LYS A 162 12.25 29.93 1.70
N ASN A 163 11.88 28.84 1.01
CA ASN A 163 12.77 27.69 0.76
C ASN A 163 13.43 27.13 2.04
N LYS A 164 12.80 27.31 3.20
CA LYS A 164 13.40 27.07 4.49
C LYS A 164 12.46 26.43 5.49
N TYR A 165 11.24 26.93 5.62
CA TYR A 165 10.24 26.39 6.52
C TYR A 165 9.34 25.42 5.76
N ILE A 166 9.05 24.28 6.36
CA ILE A 166 8.20 23.26 5.73
C ILE A 166 7.05 22.96 6.67
N PHE A 167 5.83 23.04 6.17
CA PHE A 167 4.61 22.64 6.84
C PHE A 167 3.96 21.55 6.02
N SER A 168 3.77 20.40 6.63
CA SER A 168 3.16 19.23 5.98
C SER A 168 1.94 18.78 6.78
N MET A 169 0.87 18.43 6.09
CA MET A 169 -0.31 17.79 6.64
C MET A 169 -0.64 16.57 5.78
N ALA A 170 -0.97 15.47 6.41
CA ALA A 170 -1.44 14.27 5.73
C ALA A 170 -2.70 13.74 6.41
N TYR A 171 -3.62 13.27 5.60
CA TYR A 171 -4.79 12.51 6.02
C TYR A 171 -4.83 11.22 5.23
N ASP A 172 -4.82 10.11 5.95
CA ASP A 172 -4.85 8.77 5.37
C ASP A 172 -6.14 8.07 5.81
N HIS A 173 -6.76 7.39 4.86
CA HIS A 173 -7.94 6.56 5.06
C HIS A 173 -7.73 5.22 4.39
N GLU A 174 -7.57 4.19 5.21
CA GLU A 174 -7.37 2.82 4.77
C GLU A 174 -8.63 1.99 5.02
N LEU A 175 -9.17 1.41 3.94
CA LEU A 175 -10.30 0.49 3.99
C LEU A 175 -9.80 -0.95 4.01
N HIS A 176 -10.45 -1.80 4.79
CA HIS A 176 -10.13 -3.23 4.94
C HIS A 176 -8.67 -3.49 5.32
N ARG A 177 -8.05 -2.59 6.09
CA ARG A 177 -6.72 -2.82 6.66
C ARG A 177 -6.65 -4.21 7.26
N PHE A 178 -5.53 -4.90 7.07
CA PHE A 178 -5.30 -6.19 7.69
C PHE A 178 -4.01 -6.17 8.50
N ASP A 179 -4.12 -6.73 9.72
CA ASP A 179 -2.98 -6.86 10.65
C ASP A 179 -3.04 -8.23 11.32
N GLN A 180 -1.87 -8.74 11.70
CA GLN A 180 -1.77 -9.96 12.50
C GLN A 180 -2.10 -9.66 13.96
N LEU A 181 -3.09 -10.35 14.47
CA LEU A 181 -3.49 -10.29 15.87
C LEU A 181 -3.14 -11.58 16.59
N ALA A 182 -2.81 -11.45 17.87
CA ALA A 182 -2.62 -12.57 18.77
C ALA A 182 -3.81 -12.68 19.74
N TYR A 183 -4.44 -13.84 19.82
CA TYR A 183 -5.51 -14.10 20.77
C TYR A 183 -5.43 -15.52 21.33
N GLN A 184 -5.95 -15.70 22.56
CA GLN A 184 -6.00 -17.02 23.18
C GLN A 184 -7.15 -17.83 22.59
N SER A 185 -6.88 -19.10 22.27
CA SER A 185 -7.91 -20.05 21.88
C SER A 185 -8.90 -20.26 23.01
N THR A 186 -10.19 -20.34 22.67
CA THR A 186 -11.26 -20.68 23.63
C THR A 186 -11.42 -22.18 23.85
N GLU A 187 -10.83 -23.01 22.98
CA GLU A 187 -10.99 -24.47 22.97
C GLU A 187 -9.82 -25.19 23.63
N ARG A 188 -8.64 -24.58 23.61
CA ARG A 188 -7.40 -25.17 24.12
C ARG A 188 -6.42 -24.12 24.62
N LEU A 189 -5.42 -24.54 25.39
CA LEU A 189 -4.36 -23.65 25.82
C LEU A 189 -3.39 -23.39 24.65
N ALA A 190 -3.75 -22.42 23.81
CA ALA A 190 -2.93 -21.99 22.69
C ALA A 190 -3.10 -20.51 22.41
N LEU A 191 -2.01 -19.82 22.06
CA LEU A 191 -1.98 -18.48 21.52
C LEU A 191 -2.02 -18.58 19.98
N ILE A 192 -3.00 -17.95 19.38
CA ILE A 192 -3.23 -17.99 17.93
C ILE A 192 -2.87 -16.63 17.34
N TYR A 193 -1.95 -16.60 16.39
CA TYR A 193 -1.63 -15.46 15.55
C TYR A 193 -2.39 -15.61 14.24
N LYS A 194 -3.23 -14.65 13.90
CA LYS A 194 -4.03 -14.66 12.67
C LYS A 194 -4.19 -13.27 12.12
N THR A 195 -4.00 -13.12 10.82
CA THR A 195 -4.24 -11.87 10.11
C THR A 195 -5.75 -11.69 9.88
N LEU A 196 -6.28 -10.54 10.28
CA LEU A 196 -7.71 -10.21 10.19
C LEU A 196 -7.87 -8.83 9.56
N ASN A 197 -8.97 -8.61 8.83
CA ASN A 197 -9.33 -7.29 8.34
C ASN A 197 -10.05 -6.46 9.41
N TRP A 198 -9.76 -5.17 9.42
CA TRP A 198 -10.51 -4.10 10.07
C TRP A 198 -11.37 -3.40 9.04
N ASP A 199 -12.48 -2.82 9.44
CA ASP A 199 -13.37 -2.11 8.51
C ASP A 199 -12.65 -0.93 7.87
N TYR A 200 -12.03 -0.08 8.70
CA TYR A 200 -11.21 1.04 8.24
C TYR A 200 -10.27 1.53 9.34
N GLN A 201 -9.26 2.25 8.93
CA GLN A 201 -8.40 3.09 9.78
C GLN A 201 -8.30 4.48 9.18
N GLN A 202 -8.25 5.49 10.04
CA GLN A 202 -8.00 6.87 9.65
C GLN A 202 -6.84 7.41 10.48
N SER A 203 -6.00 8.20 9.85
CA SER A 203 -4.95 8.93 10.55
C SER A 203 -4.83 10.34 10.00
N PHE A 204 -4.48 11.26 10.87
CA PHE A 204 -4.14 12.62 10.52
C PHE A 204 -2.78 12.94 11.12
N SER A 205 -1.88 13.46 10.31
CA SER A 205 -0.58 13.92 10.76
C SER A 205 -0.30 15.35 10.32
N ALA A 206 0.40 16.10 11.17
CA ALA A 206 0.88 17.43 10.86
C ALA A 206 2.32 17.58 11.32
N THR A 207 3.17 18.11 10.46
CA THR A 207 4.60 18.33 10.74
C THR A 207 5.00 19.74 10.38
N ALA A 208 5.73 20.41 11.26
CA ALA A 208 6.36 21.70 10.99
C ALA A 208 7.87 21.61 11.20
N ILE A 209 8.65 21.97 10.19
CA ILE A 209 10.11 22.05 10.24
C ILE A 209 10.53 23.50 10.20
N ILE A 210 11.14 23.96 11.29
CA ILE A 210 11.51 25.35 11.54
C ILE A 210 13.01 25.43 11.80
N PRO A 211 13.84 25.74 10.79
CA PRO A 211 15.26 25.98 11.00
C PRO A 211 15.48 27.32 11.67
N PHE A 212 16.44 27.39 12.59
CA PHE A 212 16.78 28.60 13.34
C PHE A 212 18.32 28.75 13.44
N LYS A 213 18.76 29.99 13.71
CA LYS A 213 20.15 30.32 13.96
C LYS A 213 20.24 31.01 15.30
N ILE A 214 21.27 30.65 16.08
CA ILE A 214 21.61 31.28 17.35
C ILE A 214 22.91 32.04 17.14
N GLY A 215 22.80 33.35 16.84
CA GLY A 215 23.94 34.17 16.46
C GLY A 215 24.65 33.61 15.21
N ASN A 216 25.99 33.75 15.17
CA ASN A 216 26.81 33.22 14.08
C ASN A 216 27.48 31.88 14.40
N ARG A 217 27.14 31.27 15.55
CA ARG A 217 27.90 30.11 16.09
C ARG A 217 27.10 28.77 16.03
N ALA A 218 25.81 28.83 15.97
CA ALA A 218 25.00 27.62 15.97
C ALA A 218 23.81 27.73 14.99
N GLU A 219 23.60 26.69 14.24
CA GLU A 219 22.40 26.49 13.42
C GLU A 219 21.67 25.24 13.92
N GLY A 220 20.36 25.31 13.99
CA GLY A 220 19.54 24.21 14.44
C GLY A 220 18.24 24.11 13.65
N ARG A 221 17.52 23.03 13.88
CA ARG A 221 16.20 22.76 13.30
C ARG A 221 15.29 22.23 14.39
N ALA A 222 14.14 22.86 14.58
CA ALA A 222 13.05 22.35 15.39
C ALA A 222 12.09 21.58 14.46
N THR A 223 11.65 20.39 14.88
CA THR A 223 10.59 19.64 14.23
C THR A 223 9.46 19.45 15.25
N LEU A 224 8.27 19.91 14.88
CA LEU A 224 7.05 19.71 15.63
C LEU A 224 6.20 18.71 14.86
N GLN A 225 5.68 17.71 15.55
CA GLN A 225 4.85 16.65 14.95
C GLN A 225 3.63 16.41 15.81
N ALA A 226 2.48 16.26 15.17
CA ALA A 226 1.22 15.86 15.79
C ALA A 226 0.60 14.74 14.95
N GLU A 227 0.08 13.73 15.63
CA GLU A 227 -0.59 12.57 15.01
C GLU A 227 -1.88 12.29 15.79
N TYR A 228 -2.91 11.88 15.05
CA TYR A 228 -4.19 11.44 15.57
C TYR A 228 -4.67 10.23 14.79
#